data_7c72c30ff457dc456b4428f2c9d3aaf9
#
_entry.id   7c72c30ff457dc456b4428f2c9d3aaf9
#
_cell.length_a   1.000
_cell.length_b   1.000
_cell.length_c   1.000
_cell.angle_alpha   90.00
_cell.angle_beta   90.00
_cell.angle_gamma   90.00
#
_symmetry.space_group_name_H-M   'P 1'
#
loop_
_entity.id
_entity.type
_entity.pdbx_description
1 polymer ?
#
loop_
_entity_poly.entity_id
_entity_poly.type
_entity_poly.pdbx_seq_one_letter_code
_entity_poly.pdbx_strand_id
1 'polypeptide(L)'
;QPLVQVQGKWIHLQQGAIEEAKRLFKDGATTTMPLVEALRLARGDGDDSHALSIGGLTSTGWVRELLESTSGNETLPEISQPPKFEGQLRPYQLTGLRWMAFLSKFGIGTCLADDMGLGKTIQLIALLQHERIEPTHLMGPTLLVVPTSVIGNWERELDKFAPEISVHIHHGPDRPLDTEFRDLVAENDVIITTYGLVHRDRETLNQISWHRVALDEAQYIKNPPTKQAQSIRSLKAWHRVAFPGRPVENRLVDLWSIMEFLNLSYLVPATTLQITIARRNEQLIGTAS
;
A
#
# COMPACT_ATOMS: atom_id res chain seq x y z
N GLN A 1 -10.45 43.81 -15.28
CA GLN A 1 -10.23 42.61 -14.44
C GLN A 1 -11.16 42.74 -13.26
N PRO A 2 -12.12 41.83 -13.04
CA PRO A 2 -13.11 41.97 -11.99
C PRO A 2 -12.49 41.73 -10.60
N LEU A 3 -12.67 42.70 -9.71
CA LEU A 3 -12.45 42.56 -8.28
C LEU A 3 -13.77 42.18 -7.62
N VAL A 4 -13.75 41.12 -6.81
CA VAL A 4 -14.94 40.66 -6.06
C VAL A 4 -14.65 40.75 -4.57
N GLN A 5 -15.60 41.25 -3.79
CA GLN A 5 -15.47 41.32 -2.34
C GLN A 5 -16.05 40.02 -1.72
N VAL A 6 -15.19 39.24 -1.07
CA VAL A 6 -15.59 38.03 -0.35
C VAL A 6 -15.20 38.20 1.12
N GLN A 7 -16.17 38.11 2.01
CA GLN A 7 -15.97 38.27 3.47
C GLN A 7 -15.20 39.55 3.83
N GLY A 8 -15.49 40.68 3.14
CA GLY A 8 -14.87 41.97 3.40
C GLY A 8 -13.47 42.17 2.84
N LYS A 9 -12.88 41.22 2.14
CA LYS A 9 -11.59 41.32 1.45
C LYS A 9 -11.79 41.38 -0.05
N TRP A 10 -11.05 42.27 -0.72
CA TRP A 10 -11.03 42.38 -2.18
C TRP A 10 -10.10 41.33 -2.75
N ILE A 11 -10.64 40.45 -3.60
CA ILE A 11 -9.90 39.35 -4.25
C ILE A 11 -9.88 39.64 -5.75
N HIS A 12 -8.71 39.51 -6.35
CA HIS A 12 -8.53 39.60 -7.81
C HIS A 12 -8.83 38.24 -8.42
N LEU A 13 -9.88 38.18 -9.24
CA LEU A 13 -10.25 36.95 -9.94
C LEU A 13 -9.50 36.85 -11.27
N GLN A 14 -8.70 35.81 -11.42
CA GLN A 14 -8.12 35.48 -12.72
C GLN A 14 -9.21 34.91 -13.63
N GLN A 15 -9.26 35.39 -14.87
CA GLN A 15 -10.32 35.03 -15.83
C GLN A 15 -10.36 33.52 -16.13
N GLY A 16 -9.19 32.85 -16.14
CA GLY A 16 -9.07 31.40 -16.25
C GLY A 16 -9.73 30.61 -15.10
N ALA A 17 -9.60 31.11 -13.85
CA ALA A 17 -10.24 30.47 -12.69
C ALA A 17 -11.78 30.54 -12.73
N ILE A 18 -12.33 31.61 -13.30
CA ILE A 18 -13.78 31.75 -13.47
C ILE A 18 -14.33 30.79 -14.53
N GLU A 19 -13.62 30.60 -15.63
CA GLU A 19 -14.05 29.68 -16.69
C GLU A 19 -13.91 28.22 -16.23
N GLU A 20 -12.88 27.90 -15.51
CA GLU A 20 -12.68 26.57 -14.93
C GLU A 20 -13.72 26.26 -13.84
N ALA A 21 -14.02 27.22 -12.95
CA ALA A 21 -15.12 27.10 -12.00
C ALA A 21 -16.46 26.89 -12.71
N LYS A 22 -16.75 27.69 -13.74
CA LYS A 22 -17.98 27.52 -14.55
C LYS A 22 -18.05 26.16 -15.21
N ARG A 23 -16.94 25.61 -15.67
CA ARG A 23 -16.87 24.29 -16.29
C ARG A 23 -17.14 23.19 -15.26
N LEU A 24 -16.53 23.27 -14.07
CA LEU A 24 -16.73 22.35 -12.95
C LEU A 24 -18.18 22.40 -12.42
N PHE A 25 -18.80 23.58 -12.35
CA PHE A 25 -20.19 23.73 -11.88
C PHE A 25 -21.25 23.50 -12.95
N LYS A 26 -20.90 23.63 -14.24
CA LYS A 26 -21.86 23.48 -15.34
C LYS A 26 -22.21 22.02 -15.63
N ASP A 27 -21.31 21.11 -15.33
CA ASP A 27 -21.51 19.70 -15.57
C ASP A 27 -22.23 18.97 -14.41
N GLY A 28 -22.53 19.65 -13.30
CA GLY A 28 -23.23 19.07 -12.13
C GLY A 28 -22.54 17.79 -11.64
N ALA A 29 -21.27 17.66 -11.93
CA ALA A 29 -20.62 16.37 -12.05
C ALA A 29 -20.18 15.88 -10.67
N THR A 30 -20.88 14.87 -10.20
CA THR A 30 -20.25 13.83 -9.37
C THR A 30 -19.15 13.17 -10.21
N THR A 31 -17.92 13.67 -10.13
CA THR A 31 -16.78 13.03 -10.79
C THR A 31 -16.33 11.88 -9.92
N THR A 32 -16.45 10.65 -10.42
CA THR A 32 -15.83 9.49 -9.81
C THR A 32 -14.34 9.55 -10.10
N MET A 33 -13.54 9.68 -9.06
CA MET A 33 -12.07 9.65 -9.16
C MET A 33 -11.51 8.60 -8.21
N PRO A 34 -10.34 8.02 -8.52
CA PRO A 34 -9.64 7.16 -7.58
C PRO A 34 -9.38 7.89 -6.25
N LEU A 35 -9.47 7.17 -5.13
CA LEU A 35 -9.19 7.72 -3.79
C LEU A 35 -7.84 8.45 -3.73
N VAL A 36 -6.86 7.88 -4.37
CA VAL A 36 -5.50 8.41 -4.50
C VAL A 36 -5.47 9.82 -5.10
N GLU A 37 -6.25 10.04 -6.13
CA GLU A 37 -6.37 11.34 -6.80
C GLU A 37 -7.11 12.33 -5.89
N ALA A 38 -8.16 11.89 -5.22
CA ALA A 38 -8.88 12.69 -4.22
C ALA A 38 -7.96 13.12 -3.06
N LEU A 39 -7.10 12.22 -2.57
CA LEU A 39 -6.12 12.53 -1.52
C LEU A 39 -5.01 13.49 -1.99
N ARG A 40 -4.57 13.40 -3.25
CA ARG A 40 -3.63 14.37 -3.84
C ARG A 40 -4.25 15.77 -3.91
N LEU A 41 -5.47 15.86 -4.40
CA LEU A 41 -6.22 17.11 -4.47
C LEU A 41 -6.44 17.71 -3.08
N ALA A 42 -6.75 16.88 -2.07
CA ALA A 42 -6.91 17.31 -0.69
C ALA A 42 -5.64 17.90 -0.06
N ARG A 43 -4.46 17.44 -0.49
CA ARG A 43 -3.16 17.95 -0.03
C ARG A 43 -2.70 19.24 -0.73
N GLY A 44 -3.40 19.66 -1.77
CA GLY A 44 -2.95 20.78 -2.61
C GLY A 44 -1.77 20.43 -3.52
N ASP A 45 -1.42 19.14 -3.65
CA ASP A 45 -0.39 18.63 -4.56
C ASP A 45 -0.91 18.51 -6.02
N GLY A 46 -1.99 19.21 -6.35
CA GLY A 46 -2.48 19.35 -7.72
C GLY A 46 -1.44 20.08 -8.57
N ASP A 47 -1.25 19.56 -9.79
CA ASP A 47 -0.42 20.18 -10.81
C ASP A 47 -0.77 21.68 -10.90
N ASP A 48 0.22 22.57 -10.96
CA ASP A 48 0.05 24.04 -11.08
C ASP A 48 -0.81 24.47 -12.29
N SER A 49 -1.31 23.50 -13.06
CA SER A 49 -2.24 23.69 -14.16
C SER A 49 -3.68 24.05 -13.75
N HIS A 50 -4.07 23.82 -12.49
CA HIS A 50 -5.39 24.17 -11.99
C HIS A 50 -5.38 25.55 -11.29
N ALA A 51 -6.06 26.52 -11.88
CA ALA A 51 -6.16 27.88 -11.39
C ALA A 51 -6.96 28.04 -10.08
N LEU A 52 -7.51 26.95 -9.54
CA LEU A 52 -8.31 26.91 -8.31
C LEU A 52 -7.59 26.13 -7.21
N SER A 53 -7.25 26.82 -6.13
CA SER A 53 -6.82 26.16 -4.90
C SER A 53 -8.02 25.61 -4.15
N ILE A 54 -7.98 24.31 -3.81
CA ILE A 54 -9.04 23.67 -3.03
C ILE A 54 -8.94 24.16 -1.59
N GLY A 55 -9.94 24.92 -1.13
CA GLY A 55 -9.97 25.54 0.20
C GLY A 55 -10.32 24.57 1.34
N GLY A 56 -10.62 23.31 1.03
CA GLY A 56 -10.93 22.26 2.00
C GLY A 56 -11.62 21.07 1.36
N LEU A 57 -11.44 19.90 1.95
CA LEU A 57 -12.12 18.66 1.57
C LEU A 57 -13.13 18.28 2.66
N THR A 58 -14.40 18.17 2.28
CA THR A 58 -15.42 17.56 3.15
C THR A 58 -15.70 16.15 2.63
N SER A 59 -15.41 15.16 3.43
CA SER A 59 -15.61 13.75 3.08
C SER A 59 -16.76 13.15 3.88
N THR A 60 -17.38 12.10 3.33
CA THR A 60 -18.43 11.32 3.99
C THR A 60 -18.11 9.83 3.91
N GLY A 61 -18.72 9.02 4.78
CA GLY A 61 -18.50 7.58 4.80
C GLY A 61 -17.06 7.20 5.19
N TRP A 62 -16.56 6.14 4.60
CA TRP A 62 -15.25 5.57 4.92
C TRP A 62 -14.05 6.49 4.61
N VAL A 63 -14.18 7.40 3.63
CA VAL A 63 -13.13 8.40 3.33
C VAL A 63 -12.96 9.37 4.48
N ARG A 64 -14.06 9.73 5.13
CA ARG A 64 -14.03 10.57 6.34
C ARG A 64 -13.31 9.86 7.48
N GLU A 65 -13.67 8.59 7.76
CA GLU A 65 -13.02 7.76 8.76
C GLU A 65 -11.50 7.69 8.53
N LEU A 66 -11.07 7.47 7.27
CA LEU A 66 -9.66 7.46 6.90
C LEU A 66 -8.94 8.79 7.16
N LEU A 67 -9.55 9.91 6.76
CA LEU A 67 -8.94 11.23 6.91
C LEU A 67 -8.89 11.68 8.37
N GLU A 68 -9.92 11.41 9.15
CA GLU A 68 -9.98 11.72 10.58
C GLU A 68 -8.93 10.91 11.35
N SER A 69 -8.77 9.61 11.05
CA SER A 69 -7.75 8.75 11.66
C SER A 69 -6.32 9.17 11.31
N THR A 70 -6.09 9.73 10.11
CA THR A 70 -4.76 10.22 9.71
C THR A 70 -4.45 11.63 10.22
N SER A 71 -5.46 12.38 10.66
CA SER A 71 -5.31 13.74 11.21
C SER A 71 -4.81 13.78 12.65
N GLY A 72 -4.54 12.62 13.26
CA GLY A 72 -3.99 12.50 14.61
C GLY A 72 -4.99 12.72 15.75
N ASN A 73 -6.28 12.92 15.45
CA ASN A 73 -7.33 13.16 16.44
C ASN A 73 -8.09 11.90 16.86
N GLU A 74 -7.94 10.78 16.14
CA GLU A 74 -8.57 9.51 16.49
C GLU A 74 -7.53 8.44 16.77
N THR A 75 -7.81 7.63 17.78
CA THR A 75 -7.03 6.42 18.08
C THR A 75 -7.35 5.33 17.07
N LEU A 76 -6.32 4.58 16.65
CA LEU A 76 -6.52 3.37 15.85
C LEU A 76 -7.59 2.48 16.51
N PRO A 77 -8.39 1.73 15.72
CA PRO A 77 -9.39 0.82 16.26
C PRO A 77 -8.81 -0.06 17.36
N GLU A 78 -9.52 -0.21 18.47
CA GLU A 78 -9.13 -1.12 19.54
C GLU A 78 -9.29 -2.57 19.08
N ILE A 79 -8.24 -3.09 18.45
CA ILE A 79 -8.11 -4.51 18.11
C ILE A 79 -7.28 -5.16 19.23
N SER A 80 -7.85 -6.19 19.86
CA SER A 80 -7.11 -7.05 20.77
C SER A 80 -6.39 -8.15 19.99
N GLN A 81 -5.46 -8.84 20.66
CA GLN A 81 -4.82 -10.02 20.09
C GLN A 81 -5.88 -11.04 19.65
N PRO A 82 -5.76 -11.63 18.44
CA PRO A 82 -6.69 -12.65 17.98
C PRO A 82 -6.73 -13.84 18.95
N PRO A 83 -7.92 -14.35 19.32
CA PRO A 83 -8.06 -15.37 20.38
C PRO A 83 -7.38 -16.71 20.05
N LYS A 84 -7.23 -17.01 18.75
CA LYS A 84 -6.59 -18.24 18.27
C LYS A 84 -5.10 -18.05 17.93
N PHE A 85 -4.54 -16.91 18.20
CA PHE A 85 -3.12 -16.66 18.03
C PHE A 85 -2.34 -17.32 19.17
N GLU A 86 -1.51 -18.29 18.85
CA GLU A 86 -0.70 -19.00 19.83
C GLU A 86 0.55 -18.21 20.20
N GLY A 87 0.48 -17.49 21.30
CA GLY A 87 1.56 -16.64 21.80
C GLY A 87 1.04 -15.35 22.41
N GLN A 88 1.95 -14.43 22.68
CA GLN A 88 1.61 -13.12 23.22
C GLN A 88 2.29 -12.01 22.41
N LEU A 89 1.48 -11.13 21.83
CA LEU A 89 1.97 -9.95 21.12
C LEU A 89 2.49 -8.92 22.13
N ARG A 90 3.66 -8.36 21.84
CA ARG A 90 4.17 -7.20 22.57
C ARG A 90 3.32 -5.96 22.25
N PRO A 91 3.28 -4.93 23.11
CA PRO A 91 2.46 -3.74 22.88
C PRO A 91 2.68 -3.08 21.50
N TYR A 92 3.93 -2.95 21.06
CA TYR A 92 4.24 -2.38 19.75
C TYR A 92 3.80 -3.28 18.58
N GLN A 93 3.86 -4.62 18.74
CA GLN A 93 3.37 -5.57 17.73
C GLN A 93 1.84 -5.48 17.61
N LEU A 94 1.15 -5.30 18.71
CA LEU A 94 -0.30 -5.07 18.70
C LEU A 94 -0.64 -3.74 18.01
N THR A 95 0.17 -2.70 18.20
CA THR A 95 0.02 -1.43 17.48
C THR A 95 0.22 -1.62 15.97
N GLY A 96 1.24 -2.40 15.56
CA GLY A 96 1.48 -2.74 14.16
C GLY A 96 0.33 -3.56 13.55
N LEU A 97 -0.22 -4.53 14.30
CA LEU A 97 -1.42 -5.27 13.89
C LEU A 97 -2.61 -4.33 13.64
N ARG A 98 -2.91 -3.43 14.58
CA ARG A 98 -3.99 -2.44 14.46
C ARG A 98 -3.81 -1.55 13.23
N TRP A 99 -2.59 -1.09 13.01
CA TRP A 99 -2.23 -0.28 11.84
C TRP A 99 -2.44 -1.03 10.53
N MET A 100 -1.94 -2.26 10.43
CA MET A 100 -2.10 -3.08 9.23
C MET A 100 -3.56 -3.43 8.97
N ALA A 101 -4.32 -3.81 9.99
CA ALA A 101 -5.74 -4.13 9.88
C ALA A 101 -6.57 -2.91 9.43
N PHE A 102 -6.26 -1.75 9.98
CA PHE A 102 -6.90 -0.49 9.58
C PHE A 102 -6.65 -0.19 8.08
N LEU A 103 -5.41 -0.26 7.61
CA LEU A 103 -5.09 0.00 6.21
C LEU A 103 -5.65 -1.07 5.28
N SER A 104 -5.66 -2.35 5.70
CA SER A 104 -6.24 -3.47 4.96
C SER A 104 -7.72 -3.27 4.65
N LYS A 105 -8.48 -2.74 5.60
CA LYS A 105 -9.92 -2.41 5.45
C LYS A 105 -10.17 -1.52 4.23
N PHE A 106 -9.24 -0.62 3.93
CA PHE A 106 -9.35 0.33 2.81
C PHE A 106 -8.55 -0.06 1.58
N GLY A 107 -7.90 -1.23 1.58
CA GLY A 107 -7.03 -1.65 0.48
C GLY A 107 -5.78 -0.78 0.32
N ILE A 108 -5.38 -0.04 1.34
CA ILE A 108 -4.19 0.83 1.34
C ILE A 108 -2.98 0.00 1.72
N GLY A 109 -1.95 0.04 0.90
CA GLY A 109 -0.72 -0.71 1.13
C GLY A 109 0.04 -0.30 2.38
N THR A 110 0.60 -1.27 3.09
CA THR A 110 1.29 -1.10 4.36
C THR A 110 2.79 -1.37 4.24
N CYS A 111 3.61 -0.45 4.69
CA CYS A 111 5.06 -0.63 4.88
C CYS A 111 5.36 -0.78 6.36
N LEU A 112 5.70 -1.99 6.82
CA LEU A 112 6.15 -2.22 8.19
C LEU A 112 7.67 -2.27 8.22
N ALA A 113 8.28 -1.13 8.54
CA ALA A 113 9.71 -0.89 8.47
C ALA A 113 10.42 -1.02 9.84
N ASP A 114 9.88 -1.85 10.72
CA ASP A 114 10.50 -2.17 12.02
C ASP A 114 11.90 -2.74 11.82
N ASP A 115 12.78 -2.56 12.80
CA ASP A 115 14.11 -3.16 12.79
C ASP A 115 14.05 -4.69 12.69
N MET A 116 15.17 -5.28 12.25
CA MET A 116 15.28 -6.75 12.19
C MET A 116 15.13 -7.34 13.59
N GLY A 117 14.42 -8.47 13.70
CA GLY A 117 14.22 -9.17 14.97
C GLY A 117 13.04 -8.65 15.81
N LEU A 118 12.35 -7.57 15.42
CA LEU A 118 11.17 -7.06 16.14
C LEU A 118 9.88 -7.83 15.84
N GLY A 119 9.94 -8.92 15.07
CA GLY A 119 8.80 -9.80 14.86
C GLY A 119 7.80 -9.29 13.82
N LYS A 120 8.29 -8.79 12.69
CA LYS A 120 7.42 -8.44 11.54
C LYS A 120 6.59 -9.63 11.08
N THR A 121 7.19 -10.83 11.04
CA THR A 121 6.51 -12.10 10.73
C THR A 121 5.32 -12.34 11.66
N ILE A 122 5.53 -12.22 12.95
CA ILE A 122 4.51 -12.43 13.99
C ILE A 122 3.34 -11.45 13.81
N GLN A 123 3.61 -10.21 13.45
CA GLN A 123 2.58 -9.20 13.22
C GLN A 123 1.73 -9.54 11.98
N LEU A 124 2.32 -10.04 10.89
CA LEU A 124 1.56 -10.50 9.73
C LEU A 124 0.72 -11.72 10.07
N ILE A 125 1.28 -12.70 10.79
CA ILE A 125 0.55 -13.89 11.22
C ILE A 125 -0.66 -13.51 12.08
N ALA A 126 -0.47 -12.57 13.01
CA ALA A 126 -1.57 -12.05 13.81
C ALA A 126 -2.66 -11.35 12.96
N LEU A 127 -2.25 -10.61 11.92
CA LEU A 127 -3.20 -10.00 10.98
C LEU A 127 -4.00 -11.06 10.22
N LEU A 128 -3.36 -12.11 9.72
CA LEU A 128 -4.03 -13.23 9.04
C LEU A 128 -5.07 -13.90 9.95
N GLN A 129 -4.72 -14.12 11.22
CA GLN A 129 -5.64 -14.68 12.20
C GLN A 129 -6.79 -13.71 12.53
N HIS A 130 -6.51 -12.42 12.66
CA HIS A 130 -7.52 -11.41 12.94
C HIS A 130 -8.59 -11.36 11.84
N GLU A 131 -8.19 -11.37 10.60
CA GLU A 131 -9.10 -11.29 9.45
C GLU A 131 -9.97 -12.55 9.28
N ARG A 132 -9.54 -13.70 9.79
CA ARG A 132 -10.36 -14.92 9.81
C ARG A 132 -11.52 -14.87 10.81
N ILE A 133 -11.49 -13.97 11.78
CA ILE A 133 -12.62 -13.78 12.70
C ILE A 133 -13.83 -13.20 11.96
N GLU A 134 -13.58 -12.32 10.98
CA GLU A 134 -14.61 -11.72 10.13
C GLU A 134 -14.30 -11.95 8.65
N PRO A 135 -14.48 -13.19 8.14
CA PRO A 135 -14.06 -13.55 6.79
C PRO A 135 -14.85 -12.85 5.67
N THR A 136 -15.91 -12.11 5.98
CA THR A 136 -16.75 -11.40 5.01
C THR A 136 -15.99 -10.39 4.14
N HIS A 137 -14.81 -9.97 4.57
CA HIS A 137 -13.95 -9.03 3.85
C HIS A 137 -12.79 -9.71 3.08
N LEU A 138 -12.60 -11.03 3.26
CA LEU A 138 -11.55 -11.75 2.56
C LEU A 138 -11.95 -11.98 1.09
N MET A 139 -11.15 -11.43 0.18
CA MET A 139 -11.37 -11.54 -1.27
C MET A 139 -10.59 -12.70 -1.92
N GLY A 140 -9.88 -13.49 -1.12
CA GLY A 140 -9.04 -14.59 -1.59
C GLY A 140 -7.88 -14.88 -0.62
N PRO A 141 -6.93 -15.72 -1.02
CA PRO A 141 -5.76 -16.08 -0.20
C PRO A 141 -4.71 -14.96 -0.17
N THR A 142 -3.73 -15.13 0.72
CA THR A 142 -2.53 -14.30 0.79
C THR A 142 -1.38 -14.94 0.03
N LEU A 143 -0.76 -14.21 -0.89
CA LEU A 143 0.52 -14.58 -1.49
C LEU A 143 1.66 -13.96 -0.68
N LEU A 144 2.49 -14.79 -0.08
CA LEU A 144 3.67 -14.39 0.67
C LEU A 144 4.92 -14.65 -0.16
N VAL A 145 5.61 -13.59 -0.56
CA VAL A 145 6.82 -13.65 -1.39
C VAL A 145 8.04 -13.42 -0.51
N VAL A 146 8.90 -14.41 -0.44
CA VAL A 146 10.05 -14.41 0.48
C VAL A 146 11.35 -14.83 -0.22
N PRO A 147 12.53 -14.48 0.32
CA PRO A 147 13.77 -15.12 -0.08
C PRO A 147 13.74 -16.63 0.18
N THR A 148 14.35 -17.42 -0.70
CA THR A 148 14.37 -18.88 -0.58
C THR A 148 14.88 -19.36 0.79
N SER A 149 15.86 -18.66 1.36
CA SER A 149 16.48 -19.02 2.64
C SER A 149 15.57 -18.95 3.86
N VAL A 150 14.44 -18.23 3.78
CA VAL A 150 13.53 -18.02 4.91
C VAL A 150 12.18 -18.73 4.78
N ILE A 151 11.95 -19.48 3.69
CA ILE A 151 10.71 -20.26 3.49
C ILE A 151 10.39 -21.12 4.71
N GLY A 152 11.33 -21.97 5.13
CA GLY A 152 11.14 -22.88 6.27
C GLY A 152 11.03 -22.15 7.62
N ASN A 153 11.46 -20.89 7.72
CA ASN A 153 11.22 -20.10 8.90
C ASN A 153 9.77 -19.60 8.95
N TRP A 154 9.26 -19.11 7.84
CA TRP A 154 7.86 -18.69 7.72
C TRP A 154 6.89 -19.84 7.97
N GLU A 155 7.15 -21.03 7.41
CA GLU A 155 6.36 -22.23 7.63
C GLU A 155 6.29 -22.58 9.12
N ARG A 156 7.44 -22.66 9.80
CA ARG A 156 7.50 -22.96 11.23
C ARG A 156 6.83 -21.90 12.11
N GLU A 157 6.92 -20.63 11.76
CA GLU A 157 6.28 -19.56 12.52
C GLU A 157 4.76 -19.56 12.31
N LEU A 158 4.28 -19.84 11.10
CA LEU A 158 2.85 -20.03 10.82
C LEU A 158 2.29 -21.21 11.59
N ASP A 159 2.92 -22.38 11.51
CA ASP A 159 2.53 -23.58 12.27
C ASP A 159 2.53 -23.34 13.78
N LYS A 160 3.51 -22.60 14.30
CA LYS A 160 3.64 -22.29 15.71
C LYS A 160 2.61 -21.31 16.24
N PHE A 161 2.35 -20.22 15.52
CA PHE A 161 1.53 -19.11 16.02
C PHE A 161 0.09 -19.11 15.49
N ALA A 162 -0.16 -19.82 14.41
CA ALA A 162 -1.46 -19.88 13.75
C ALA A 162 -1.69 -21.22 13.03
N PRO A 163 -1.70 -22.36 13.77
CA PRO A 163 -1.77 -23.70 13.18
C PRO A 163 -3.07 -23.98 12.39
N GLU A 164 -4.09 -23.14 12.56
CA GLU A 164 -5.34 -23.24 11.79
C GLU A 164 -5.26 -22.60 10.41
N ILE A 165 -4.21 -21.86 10.10
CA ILE A 165 -4.00 -21.26 8.78
C ILE A 165 -3.42 -22.33 7.86
N SER A 166 -4.17 -22.66 6.79
CA SER A 166 -3.69 -23.60 5.77
C SER A 166 -2.62 -22.91 4.90
N VAL A 167 -1.48 -23.59 4.76
CA VAL A 167 -0.30 -23.05 4.07
C VAL A 167 0.16 -24.00 2.98
N HIS A 168 0.38 -23.46 1.78
CA HIS A 168 1.07 -24.20 0.72
C HIS A 168 2.35 -23.50 0.30
N ILE A 169 3.43 -24.28 0.13
CA ILE A 169 4.72 -23.79 -0.35
C ILE A 169 4.82 -24.03 -1.85
N HIS A 170 4.62 -22.97 -2.64
CA HIS A 170 4.82 -22.98 -4.09
C HIS A 170 6.31 -22.84 -4.42
N HIS A 171 7.03 -23.95 -4.35
CA HIS A 171 8.48 -24.01 -4.58
C HIS A 171 8.90 -25.39 -5.12
N GLY A 172 10.06 -25.46 -5.76
CA GLY A 172 10.62 -26.69 -6.31
C GLY A 172 10.32 -26.90 -7.80
N PRO A 173 10.90 -27.96 -8.40
CA PRO A 173 10.71 -28.28 -9.82
C PRO A 173 9.30 -28.80 -10.14
N ASP A 174 8.71 -29.59 -9.22
CA ASP A 174 7.44 -30.27 -9.42
C ASP A 174 6.25 -29.46 -8.85
N ARG A 175 6.42 -28.16 -8.66
CA ARG A 175 5.35 -27.29 -8.17
C ARG A 175 4.18 -27.24 -9.16
N PRO A 176 2.93 -27.26 -8.68
CA PRO A 176 1.74 -27.19 -9.53
C PRO A 176 1.66 -25.85 -10.28
N LEU A 177 1.11 -25.89 -11.50
CA LEU A 177 0.88 -24.72 -12.36
C LEU A 177 -0.57 -24.75 -12.88
N ASP A 178 -1.00 -23.64 -13.45
CA ASP A 178 -2.29 -23.46 -14.15
C ASP A 178 -3.50 -23.94 -13.32
N THR A 179 -4.26 -24.92 -13.80
CA THR A 179 -5.49 -25.42 -13.13
C THR A 179 -5.19 -26.06 -11.81
N GLU A 180 -4.18 -26.91 -11.73
CA GLU A 180 -3.78 -27.60 -10.51
C GLU A 180 -3.37 -26.59 -9.41
N PHE A 181 -2.62 -25.56 -9.80
CA PHE A 181 -2.29 -24.47 -8.89
C PHE A 181 -3.53 -23.72 -8.40
N ARG A 182 -4.50 -23.48 -9.29
CA ARG A 182 -5.73 -22.78 -8.93
C ARG A 182 -6.57 -23.54 -7.92
N ASP A 183 -6.71 -24.86 -8.10
CA ASP A 183 -7.43 -25.73 -7.17
C ASP A 183 -6.76 -25.71 -5.79
N LEU A 184 -5.44 -25.82 -5.78
CA LEU A 184 -4.63 -25.76 -4.57
C LEU A 184 -4.75 -24.39 -3.84
N VAL A 185 -4.77 -23.30 -4.58
CA VAL A 185 -4.95 -21.94 -4.02
C VAL A 185 -6.33 -21.81 -3.37
N ALA A 186 -7.36 -22.46 -3.90
CA ALA A 186 -8.71 -22.42 -3.32
C ALA A 186 -8.81 -23.13 -1.95
N GLU A 187 -7.92 -24.07 -1.67
CA GLU A 187 -7.88 -24.85 -0.43
C GLU A 187 -6.95 -24.27 0.65
N ASN A 188 -6.17 -23.24 0.31
CA ASN A 188 -5.17 -22.68 1.20
C ASN A 188 -5.36 -21.19 1.48
N ASP A 189 -5.10 -20.78 2.71
CA ASP A 189 -5.17 -19.39 3.15
C ASP A 189 -3.93 -18.58 2.75
N VAL A 190 -2.77 -19.26 2.75
CA VAL A 190 -1.46 -18.66 2.47
C VAL A 190 -0.69 -19.49 1.47
N ILE A 191 -0.23 -18.85 0.42
CA ILE A 191 0.71 -19.42 -0.55
C ILE A 191 2.06 -18.75 -0.36
N ILE A 192 3.08 -19.51 0.02
CA ILE A 192 4.45 -19.02 0.14
C ILE A 192 5.20 -19.30 -1.16
N THR A 193 5.82 -18.29 -1.72
CA THR A 193 6.67 -18.43 -2.92
C THR A 193 7.91 -17.54 -2.85
N THR A 194 8.75 -17.58 -3.88
CA THR A 194 9.97 -16.79 -3.92
C THR A 194 9.93 -15.72 -5.01
N TYR A 195 10.75 -14.70 -4.85
CA TYR A 195 10.91 -13.62 -5.81
C TYR A 195 11.21 -14.10 -7.23
N GLY A 196 12.07 -15.12 -7.37
CA GLY A 196 12.41 -15.70 -8.68
C GLY A 196 11.24 -16.43 -9.33
N LEU A 197 10.42 -17.11 -8.53
CA LEU A 197 9.26 -17.85 -9.01
C LEU A 197 8.12 -16.92 -9.40
N VAL A 198 7.92 -15.80 -8.71
CA VAL A 198 6.93 -14.80 -9.15
C VAL A 198 7.20 -14.32 -10.58
N HIS A 199 8.46 -14.18 -10.97
CA HIS A 199 8.79 -13.83 -12.34
C HIS A 199 8.60 -15.00 -13.31
N ARG A 200 9.00 -16.20 -12.91
CA ARG A 200 8.94 -17.41 -13.76
C ARG A 200 7.49 -17.84 -14.01
N ASP A 201 6.68 -17.86 -12.96
CA ASP A 201 5.30 -18.36 -12.97
C ASP A 201 4.28 -17.20 -13.05
N ARG A 202 4.69 -16.07 -13.63
CA ARG A 202 3.91 -14.83 -13.66
C ARG A 202 2.50 -15.04 -14.24
N GLU A 203 2.37 -15.84 -15.29
CA GLU A 203 1.10 -16.08 -15.95
C GLU A 203 0.14 -16.82 -15.03
N THR A 204 0.59 -17.86 -14.37
CA THR A 204 -0.18 -18.63 -13.38
C THR A 204 -0.61 -17.76 -12.20
N LEU A 205 0.34 -17.01 -11.60
CA LEU A 205 0.07 -16.18 -10.42
C LEU A 205 -0.85 -14.98 -10.72
N ASN A 206 -0.82 -14.43 -11.94
CA ASN A 206 -1.70 -13.34 -12.36
C ASN A 206 -3.15 -13.77 -12.65
N GLN A 207 -3.43 -15.06 -12.75
CA GLN A 207 -4.79 -15.59 -12.89
C GLN A 207 -5.57 -15.56 -11.55
N ILE A 208 -4.84 -15.45 -10.44
CA ILE A 208 -5.42 -15.43 -9.09
C ILE A 208 -5.71 -13.99 -8.68
N SER A 209 -6.87 -13.78 -8.06
CA SER A 209 -7.18 -12.54 -7.34
C SER A 209 -6.79 -12.72 -5.88
N TRP A 210 -5.64 -12.14 -5.52
CA TRP A 210 -5.12 -12.24 -4.16
C TRP A 210 -5.85 -11.26 -3.22
N HIS A 211 -6.23 -11.70 -2.04
CA HIS A 211 -6.62 -10.76 -1.00
C HIS A 211 -5.41 -9.90 -0.62
N ARG A 212 -4.25 -10.54 -0.43
CA ARG A 212 -3.02 -9.84 -0.07
C ARG A 212 -1.81 -10.38 -0.84
N VAL A 213 -0.92 -9.46 -1.20
CA VAL A 213 0.47 -9.79 -1.56
C VAL A 213 1.39 -9.19 -0.50
N ALA A 214 2.11 -10.03 0.22
CA ALA A 214 3.08 -9.63 1.24
C ALA A 214 4.50 -9.94 0.77
N LEU A 215 5.41 -8.98 0.91
CA LEU A 215 6.82 -9.11 0.54
C LEU A 215 7.68 -9.09 1.79
N ASP A 216 8.36 -10.17 2.09
CA ASP A 216 9.44 -10.17 3.07
C ASP A 216 10.76 -9.78 2.40
N GLU A 217 11.60 -9.01 3.11
CA GLU A 217 12.82 -8.43 2.55
C GLU A 217 12.51 -7.62 1.26
N ALA A 218 11.54 -6.70 1.33
CA ALA A 218 11.02 -5.96 0.18
C ALA A 218 12.06 -5.18 -0.62
N GLN A 219 13.29 -5.00 -0.11
CA GLN A 219 14.40 -4.43 -0.88
C GLN A 219 14.79 -5.25 -2.11
N TYR A 220 14.33 -6.50 -2.23
CA TYR A 220 14.50 -7.28 -3.46
C TYR A 220 13.83 -6.66 -4.68
N ILE A 221 12.86 -5.75 -4.50
CA ILE A 221 12.21 -5.01 -5.58
C ILE A 221 12.67 -3.55 -5.70
N LYS A 222 13.72 -3.14 -5.01
CA LYS A 222 14.21 -1.75 -4.98
C LYS A 222 14.58 -1.18 -6.35
N ASN A 223 14.95 -2.05 -7.29
CA ASN A 223 15.31 -1.65 -8.65
C ASN A 223 14.09 -1.77 -9.60
N PRO A 224 13.41 -0.66 -9.93
CA PRO A 224 12.13 -0.67 -10.66
C PRO A 224 12.13 -1.36 -12.02
N PRO A 225 13.17 -1.25 -12.89
CA PRO A 225 13.16 -1.83 -14.22
C PRO A 225 13.43 -3.33 -14.25
N THR A 226 13.75 -3.97 -13.14
CA THR A 226 14.00 -5.42 -13.15
C THR A 226 12.71 -6.19 -13.46
N LYS A 227 12.85 -7.28 -14.23
CA LYS A 227 11.74 -8.18 -14.58
C LYS A 227 11.02 -8.69 -13.32
N GLN A 228 11.77 -8.97 -12.27
CA GLN A 228 11.27 -9.40 -10.97
C GLN A 228 10.36 -8.33 -10.32
N ALA A 229 10.82 -7.09 -10.21
CA ALA A 229 10.03 -5.99 -9.66
C ALA A 229 8.78 -5.71 -10.49
N GLN A 230 8.88 -5.78 -11.82
CA GLN A 230 7.73 -5.62 -12.72
C GLN A 230 6.71 -6.75 -12.54
N SER A 231 7.16 -8.01 -12.43
CA SER A 231 6.27 -9.15 -12.22
C SER A 231 5.52 -9.04 -10.90
N ILE A 232 6.19 -8.64 -9.83
CA ILE A 232 5.56 -8.45 -8.51
C ILE A 232 4.52 -7.32 -8.54
N ARG A 233 4.83 -6.18 -9.18
CA ARG A 233 3.85 -5.09 -9.33
C ARG A 233 2.65 -5.45 -10.19
N SER A 234 2.79 -6.39 -11.12
CA SER A 234 1.69 -6.84 -11.98
C SER A 234 0.68 -7.76 -11.28
N LEU A 235 0.99 -8.30 -10.10
CA LEU A 235 0.07 -9.15 -9.35
C LEU A 235 -1.17 -8.37 -8.93
N LYS A 236 -2.34 -8.99 -9.06
CA LYS A 236 -3.62 -8.41 -8.66
C LYS A 236 -3.87 -8.69 -7.18
N ALA A 237 -3.93 -7.66 -6.35
CA ALA A 237 -4.21 -7.81 -4.93
C ALA A 237 -5.07 -6.65 -4.42
N TRP A 238 -5.95 -6.96 -3.47
CA TRP A 238 -6.70 -5.95 -2.72
C TRP A 238 -5.79 -5.16 -1.79
N HIS A 239 -4.98 -5.85 -0.99
CA HIS A 239 -4.06 -5.24 -0.03
C HIS A 239 -2.62 -5.66 -0.32
N ARG A 240 -1.67 -4.78 -0.05
CA ARG A 240 -0.24 -5.02 -0.26
C ARG A 240 0.54 -4.68 0.98
N VAL A 241 1.47 -5.56 1.36
CA VAL A 241 2.31 -5.38 2.54
C VAL A 241 3.77 -5.54 2.15
N ALA A 242 4.61 -4.65 2.65
CA ALA A 242 6.06 -4.74 2.46
C ALA A 242 6.76 -4.72 3.82
N PHE A 243 7.66 -5.67 4.03
CA PHE A 243 8.58 -5.76 5.14
C PHE A 243 10.00 -5.53 4.63
N PRO A 244 10.47 -4.29 4.52
CA PRO A 244 11.86 -4.05 4.19
C PRO A 244 12.74 -4.39 5.39
N GLY A 245 13.85 -5.09 5.15
CA GLY A 245 14.88 -5.30 6.17
C GLY A 245 15.59 -3.99 6.52
N ARG A 246 15.79 -3.14 5.49
CA ARG A 246 16.29 -1.76 5.63
C ARG A 246 15.49 -0.86 4.69
N PRO A 247 14.61 0.00 5.21
CA PRO A 247 13.66 0.75 4.39
C PRO A 247 14.31 1.79 3.46
N VAL A 248 15.43 2.36 3.88
CA VAL A 248 16.18 3.36 3.09
C VAL A 248 17.67 3.09 3.25
N GLU A 249 18.31 2.49 2.23
CA GLU A 249 19.75 2.30 2.26
C GLU A 249 20.50 3.48 1.63
N ASN A 250 20.22 3.85 0.38
CA ASN A 250 21.05 4.83 -0.32
C ASN A 250 20.33 5.74 -1.33
N ARG A 251 19.14 5.40 -1.81
CA ARG A 251 18.49 6.15 -2.90
C ARG A 251 16.97 6.26 -2.69
N LEU A 252 16.43 7.45 -2.93
CA LEU A 252 14.98 7.67 -2.91
C LEU A 252 14.22 6.81 -3.93
N VAL A 253 14.86 6.40 -5.02
CA VAL A 253 14.30 5.49 -6.02
C VAL A 253 14.06 4.09 -5.46
N ASP A 254 14.89 3.64 -4.50
CA ASP A 254 14.73 2.35 -3.84
C ASP A 254 13.43 2.37 -3.01
N LEU A 255 13.20 3.44 -2.26
CA LEU A 255 11.97 3.67 -1.52
C LEU A 255 10.77 3.82 -2.47
N TRP A 256 10.94 4.59 -3.56
CA TRP A 256 9.89 4.75 -4.57
C TRP A 256 9.38 3.41 -5.09
N SER A 257 10.27 2.47 -5.39
CA SER A 257 9.88 1.17 -5.91
C SER A 257 9.04 0.35 -4.94
N ILE A 258 9.33 0.44 -3.63
CA ILE A 258 8.53 -0.22 -2.59
C ILE A 258 7.18 0.49 -2.45
N MET A 259 7.16 1.82 -2.41
CA MET A 259 5.92 2.60 -2.28
C MET A 259 5.02 2.44 -3.50
N GLU A 260 5.58 2.36 -4.71
CA GLU A 260 4.85 2.08 -5.95
C GLU A 260 4.25 0.65 -5.95
N PHE A 261 4.94 -0.33 -5.35
CA PHE A 261 4.35 -1.65 -5.13
C PHE A 261 3.16 -1.57 -4.18
N LEU A 262 3.29 -0.83 -3.08
CA LEU A 262 2.25 -0.75 -2.05
C LEU A 262 0.97 -0.09 -2.56
N ASN A 263 1.10 1.00 -3.29
CA ASN A 263 -0.03 1.78 -3.80
C ASN A 263 0.25 2.18 -5.25
N LEU A 264 -0.13 1.30 -6.17
CA LEU A 264 0.14 1.47 -7.60
C LEU A 264 -0.40 2.82 -8.10
N SER A 265 0.44 3.52 -8.87
CA SER A 265 0.13 4.83 -9.47
C SER A 265 -0.17 5.95 -8.46
N TYR A 266 0.15 5.74 -7.17
CA TYR A 266 0.02 6.81 -6.18
C TYR A 266 1.12 7.86 -6.30
N LEU A 267 2.35 7.43 -6.51
CA LEU A 267 3.47 8.34 -6.69
C LEU A 267 3.58 8.79 -8.15
N VAL A 268 4.13 9.98 -8.35
CA VAL A 268 4.56 10.42 -9.68
C VAL A 268 5.62 9.46 -10.23
N PRO A 269 5.75 9.32 -11.57
CA PRO A 269 6.78 8.46 -12.16
C PRO A 269 8.18 8.73 -11.58
N ALA A 270 8.98 7.68 -11.43
CA ALA A 270 10.31 7.77 -10.81
C ALA A 270 11.21 8.84 -11.46
N THR A 271 11.09 9.02 -12.77
CA THR A 271 11.80 10.07 -13.52
C THR A 271 11.39 11.47 -13.11
N THR A 272 10.10 11.70 -12.92
CA THR A 272 9.56 13.00 -12.45
C THR A 272 10.01 13.28 -11.02
N LEU A 273 9.98 12.27 -10.14
CA LEU A 273 10.45 12.39 -8.76
C LEU A 273 11.92 12.79 -8.71
N GLN A 274 12.77 12.13 -9.51
CA GLN A 274 14.20 12.46 -9.59
C GLN A 274 14.44 13.88 -10.05
N ILE A 275 13.73 14.36 -11.07
CA ILE A 275 13.85 15.73 -11.59
C ILE A 275 13.40 16.75 -10.52
N THR A 276 12.29 16.47 -9.84
CA THR A 276 11.75 17.36 -8.80
C THR A 276 12.74 17.51 -7.63
N ILE A 277 13.33 16.40 -7.18
CA ILE A 277 14.30 16.40 -6.09
C ILE A 277 15.60 17.11 -6.51
N ALA A 278 16.09 16.85 -7.72
CA ALA A 278 17.29 17.52 -8.24
C ALA A 278 17.10 19.04 -8.27
N ARG A 279 15.98 19.53 -8.82
CA ARG A 279 15.64 20.97 -8.85
C ARG A 279 15.56 21.58 -7.45
N ARG A 280 14.95 20.87 -6.49
CA ARG A 280 14.81 21.36 -5.12
C ARG A 280 16.16 21.45 -4.41
N ASN A 281 17.07 20.50 -4.64
CA ASN A 281 18.42 20.54 -4.11
C ASN A 281 19.25 21.70 -4.72
N GLU A 282 19.10 21.98 -6.02
CA GLU A 282 19.75 23.11 -6.68
C GLU A 282 19.25 24.45 -6.11
N GLN A 283 17.93 24.57 -5.84
CA GLN A 283 17.38 25.77 -5.20
C GLN A 283 17.90 25.99 -3.78
N LEU A 284 18.02 24.90 -2.98
CA LEU A 284 18.55 24.98 -1.62
C LEU A 284 20.05 25.36 -1.58
N ILE A 285 20.83 24.93 -2.55
CA ILE A 285 22.24 25.27 -2.68
C ILE A 285 22.40 26.71 -3.19
N GLY A 286 21.53 27.14 -4.13
CA GLY A 286 21.56 28.51 -4.69
C GLY A 286 21.08 29.61 -3.74
N THR A 287 20.37 29.26 -2.66
CA THR A 287 19.95 30.23 -1.62
C THR A 287 20.96 30.33 -0.45
N ALA A 288 21.98 29.50 -0.42
CA ALA A 288 23.03 29.49 0.59
C ALA A 288 24.33 30.22 0.16
N SER A 289 24.34 30.83 -1.02
CA SER A 289 25.38 31.70 -1.54
C SER A 289 24.84 33.10 -1.67
#